data_60073ae2fd9967326053d146ab9287ad
#
_entry.id   60073ae2fd9967326053d146ab9287ad
#
_cell.length_a   1.000
_cell.length_b   1.000
_cell.length_c   1.000
_cell.angle_alpha   90.00
_cell.angle_beta   90.00
_cell.angle_gamma   90.00
#
_symmetry.space_group_name_H-M   'P 1'
#
loop_
_entity.id
_entity.type
_entity.pdbx_description
1 polymer ?
#
loop_
_entity_poly.entity_id
_entity_poly.type
_entity_poly.pdbx_seq_one_letter_code
_entity_poly.pdbx_strand_id
1 'polypeptide(L)'
;HYSLGMKQRLAIARAILTKPELLILDEPINALDPEGIREMRNLLKKLNEEYGTTVLISSHILSEVELIADDIGVINNGVLIKELTLQDIHDHQTEYIHLEVDDVARCSQILDKMGLSNLEITDDHTIRIYRCPLSGMEITGALARSGIGIESIWKKQDTLEDYFFELLGGEDK
;
A
#
# COMPACT_ATOMS: atom_id res chain seq x y z
N HIS A 1 -21.15 -30.50 -0.89
CA HIS A 1 -19.80 -30.08 -1.34
C HIS A 1 -19.44 -28.81 -0.61
N TYR A 2 -18.28 -28.80 0.05
CA TYR A 2 -17.76 -27.58 0.69
C TYR A 2 -17.22 -26.61 -0.39
N SER A 3 -17.49 -25.29 -0.24
CA SER A 3 -16.82 -24.24 -1.03
C SER A 3 -15.33 -24.24 -0.73
N LEU A 4 -14.54 -23.57 -1.58
CA LEU A 4 -13.08 -23.45 -1.35
C LEU A 4 -12.81 -22.75 -0.02
N GLY A 5 -13.49 -21.65 0.28
CA GLY A 5 -13.37 -20.93 1.55
C GLY A 5 -13.75 -21.78 2.77
N MET A 6 -14.80 -22.64 2.68
CA MET A 6 -15.13 -23.55 3.77
C MET A 6 -14.03 -24.60 4.02
N LYS A 7 -13.40 -25.11 2.95
CA LYS A 7 -12.27 -26.04 3.08
C LYS A 7 -11.08 -25.37 3.74
N GLN A 8 -10.79 -24.13 3.36
CA GLN A 8 -9.68 -23.34 3.91
C GLN A 8 -9.88 -23.04 5.39
N ARG A 9 -11.06 -22.57 5.79
CA ARG A 9 -11.42 -22.38 7.20
C ARG A 9 -11.31 -23.66 8.01
N LEU A 10 -11.73 -24.78 7.46
CA LEU A 10 -11.62 -26.09 8.11
C LEU A 10 -10.15 -26.52 8.28
N ALA A 11 -9.31 -26.28 7.27
CA ALA A 11 -7.87 -26.60 7.33
C ALA A 11 -7.18 -25.77 8.42
N ILE A 12 -7.46 -24.47 8.50
CA ILE A 12 -6.93 -23.59 9.55
C ILE A 12 -7.45 -23.99 10.92
N ALA A 13 -8.76 -24.25 11.06
CA ALA A 13 -9.35 -24.72 12.31
C ALA A 13 -8.65 -25.99 12.82
N ARG A 14 -8.32 -26.92 11.92
CA ARG A 14 -7.57 -28.14 12.25
C ARG A 14 -6.13 -27.82 12.71
N ALA A 15 -5.46 -26.87 12.04
CA ALA A 15 -4.09 -26.51 12.37
C ALA A 15 -3.97 -25.86 13.76
N ILE A 16 -4.95 -25.04 14.17
CA ILE A 16 -4.93 -24.34 15.46
C ILE A 16 -5.36 -25.21 16.65
N LEU A 17 -5.96 -26.39 16.40
CA LEU A 17 -6.38 -27.30 17.50
C LEU A 17 -5.24 -27.71 18.42
N THR A 18 -4.03 -27.80 17.90
CA THR A 18 -2.83 -28.19 18.67
C THR A 18 -2.20 -27.02 19.42
N LYS A 19 -2.76 -25.81 19.32
CA LYS A 19 -2.23 -24.57 19.89
C LYS A 19 -0.74 -24.38 19.51
N PRO A 20 -0.40 -24.29 18.22
CA PRO A 20 0.97 -24.22 17.77
C PRO A 20 1.62 -22.88 18.19
N GLU A 21 2.92 -22.89 18.47
CA GLU A 21 3.71 -21.66 18.66
C GLU A 21 3.95 -20.93 17.33
N LEU A 22 4.04 -21.69 16.22
CA LEU A 22 4.22 -21.19 14.86
C LEU A 22 3.15 -21.79 13.94
N LEU A 23 2.42 -20.91 13.23
CA LEU A 23 1.43 -21.27 12.21
C LEU A 23 1.90 -20.75 10.86
N ILE A 24 2.08 -21.63 9.88
CA ILE A 24 2.48 -21.28 8.51
C ILE A 24 1.29 -21.49 7.58
N LEU A 25 0.89 -20.46 6.88
CA LEU A 25 -0.28 -20.47 5.99
C LEU A 25 0.10 -19.95 4.60
N ASP A 26 -0.18 -20.73 3.59
CA ASP A 26 0.01 -20.38 2.20
C ASP A 26 -1.29 -19.81 1.62
N GLU A 27 -1.26 -18.52 1.21
CA GLU A 27 -2.38 -17.78 0.63
C GLU A 27 -3.71 -17.92 1.42
N PRO A 28 -3.74 -17.66 2.76
CA PRO A 28 -4.89 -17.98 3.60
C PRO A 28 -6.16 -17.18 3.30
N ILE A 29 -6.04 -16.06 2.61
CA ILE A 29 -7.16 -15.17 2.23
C ILE A 29 -7.59 -15.31 0.77
N ASN A 30 -6.85 -16.10 0.00
CA ASN A 30 -7.17 -16.30 -1.42
C ASN A 30 -8.53 -16.99 -1.58
N ALA A 31 -9.31 -16.55 -2.56
CA ALA A 31 -10.65 -17.07 -2.88
C ALA A 31 -11.70 -16.95 -1.76
N LEU A 32 -11.49 -16.09 -0.78
CA LEU A 32 -12.51 -15.67 0.17
C LEU A 32 -13.27 -14.45 -0.36
N ASP A 33 -14.53 -14.33 0.02
CA ASP A 33 -15.29 -13.11 -0.17
C ASP A 33 -14.81 -11.99 0.81
N PRO A 34 -15.17 -10.72 0.61
CA PRO A 34 -14.70 -9.62 1.46
C PRO A 34 -15.01 -9.80 2.95
N GLU A 35 -16.15 -10.44 3.28
CA GLU A 35 -16.50 -10.75 4.66
C GLU A 35 -15.57 -11.85 5.23
N GLY A 36 -15.30 -12.87 4.44
CA GLY A 36 -14.38 -13.95 4.79
C GLY A 36 -12.94 -13.50 4.97
N ILE A 37 -12.48 -12.55 4.16
CA ILE A 37 -11.16 -11.92 4.32
C ILE A 37 -11.08 -11.19 5.67
N ARG A 38 -12.09 -10.39 6.00
CA ARG A 38 -12.16 -9.66 7.27
C ARG A 38 -12.17 -10.61 8.47
N GLU A 39 -12.96 -11.69 8.41
CA GLU A 39 -13.01 -12.70 9.47
C GLU A 39 -11.67 -13.41 9.64
N MET A 40 -11.02 -13.77 8.53
CA MET A 40 -9.70 -14.40 8.56
C MET A 40 -8.65 -13.48 9.19
N ARG A 41 -8.61 -12.22 8.78
CA ARG A 41 -7.72 -11.20 9.36
C ARG A 41 -7.90 -11.11 10.88
N ASN A 42 -9.15 -10.99 11.34
CA ASN A 42 -9.45 -10.94 12.76
C ASN A 42 -9.02 -12.21 13.51
N LEU A 43 -9.18 -13.37 12.88
CA LEU A 43 -8.73 -14.66 13.45
C LEU A 43 -7.21 -14.68 13.60
N LEU A 44 -6.45 -14.31 12.55
CA LEU A 44 -4.98 -14.31 12.58
C LEU A 44 -4.42 -13.35 13.64
N LYS A 45 -4.96 -12.13 13.72
CA LYS A 45 -4.62 -11.17 14.77
C LYS A 45 -4.91 -11.72 16.16
N LYS A 46 -6.07 -12.30 16.36
CA LYS A 46 -6.44 -12.90 17.65
C LYS A 46 -5.53 -14.05 18.05
N LEU A 47 -5.11 -14.90 17.10
CA LEU A 47 -4.15 -15.99 17.36
C LEU A 47 -2.80 -15.45 17.83
N ASN A 48 -2.35 -14.36 17.27
CA ASN A 48 -1.10 -13.70 17.70
C ASN A 48 -1.28 -12.98 19.04
N GLU A 49 -2.23 -12.05 19.16
CA GLU A 49 -2.39 -11.16 20.31
C GLU A 49 -2.84 -11.91 21.58
N GLU A 50 -3.80 -12.82 21.47
CA GLU A 50 -4.38 -13.50 22.65
C GLU A 50 -3.68 -14.83 22.97
N TYR A 51 -3.17 -15.54 21.96
CA TYR A 51 -2.61 -16.88 22.15
C TYR A 51 -1.08 -16.93 21.98
N GLY A 52 -0.46 -15.83 21.56
CA GLY A 52 0.99 -15.74 21.36
C GLY A 52 1.50 -16.60 20.21
N THR A 53 0.63 -17.00 19.28
CA THR A 53 1.02 -17.78 18.11
C THR A 53 1.73 -16.88 17.11
N THR A 54 2.95 -17.21 16.72
CA THR A 54 3.60 -16.56 15.57
C THR A 54 2.95 -17.04 14.29
N VAL A 55 2.53 -16.11 13.43
CA VAL A 55 1.84 -16.44 12.18
C VAL A 55 2.70 -16.01 11.00
N LEU A 56 3.10 -16.96 10.16
CA LEU A 56 3.77 -16.70 8.88
C LEU A 56 2.77 -16.95 7.74
N ILE A 57 2.53 -15.94 6.92
CA ILE A 57 1.65 -16.06 5.76
C ILE A 57 2.38 -15.73 4.47
N SER A 58 2.00 -16.38 3.37
CA SER A 58 2.24 -15.87 2.03
C SER A 58 1.00 -15.13 1.54
N SER A 59 1.16 -14.07 0.77
CA SER A 59 0.07 -13.39 0.09
C SER A 59 0.58 -12.57 -1.10
N HIS A 60 -0.26 -12.46 -2.12
CA HIS A 60 -0.06 -11.53 -3.24
C HIS A 60 -1.00 -10.31 -3.13
N ILE A 61 -1.83 -10.23 -2.11
CA ILE A 61 -2.76 -9.12 -1.86
C ILE A 61 -2.10 -8.17 -0.85
N LEU A 62 -1.29 -7.24 -1.37
CA LEU A 62 -0.45 -6.36 -0.56
C LEU A 62 -1.26 -5.48 0.40
N SER A 63 -2.42 -5.00 -0.02
CA SER A 63 -3.33 -4.22 0.84
C SER A 63 -3.85 -5.00 2.06
N GLU A 64 -3.97 -6.31 1.98
CA GLU A 64 -4.34 -7.14 3.12
C GLU A 64 -3.13 -7.46 4.00
N VAL A 65 -1.94 -7.63 3.40
CA VAL A 65 -0.68 -7.78 4.16
C VAL A 65 -0.44 -6.54 5.03
N GLU A 66 -0.60 -5.34 4.47
CA GLU A 66 -0.45 -4.06 5.18
C GLU A 66 -1.37 -3.94 6.42
N LEU A 67 -2.53 -4.61 6.40
CA LEU A 67 -3.48 -4.59 7.50
C LEU A 67 -3.18 -5.58 8.63
N ILE A 68 -2.31 -6.59 8.42
CA ILE A 68 -2.11 -7.70 9.39
C ILE A 68 -0.67 -7.97 9.75
N ALA A 69 0.29 -7.61 8.91
CA ALA A 69 1.69 -7.92 9.12
C ALA A 69 2.35 -6.96 10.13
N ASP A 70 3.28 -7.47 10.90
CA ASP A 70 4.25 -6.69 11.68
C ASP A 70 5.55 -6.56 10.89
N ASP A 71 6.01 -7.70 10.32
CA ASP A 71 7.22 -7.82 9.51
C ASP A 71 6.87 -8.36 8.13
N ILE A 72 7.56 -7.90 7.09
CA ILE A 72 7.34 -8.27 5.70
C ILE A 72 8.64 -8.72 5.06
N GLY A 73 8.63 -9.93 4.49
CA GLY A 73 9.70 -10.43 3.64
C GLY A 73 9.31 -10.37 2.17
N VAL A 74 10.11 -9.67 1.36
CA VAL A 74 9.91 -9.60 -0.10
C VAL A 74 10.74 -10.67 -0.78
N ILE A 75 10.08 -11.57 -1.50
CA ILE A 75 10.72 -12.68 -2.23
C ILE A 75 10.51 -12.49 -3.73
N ASN A 76 11.60 -12.57 -4.49
CA ASN A 76 11.57 -12.57 -5.96
C ASN A 76 12.44 -13.72 -6.50
N ASN A 77 11.91 -14.52 -7.42
CA ASN A 77 12.59 -15.66 -8.03
C ASN A 77 13.24 -16.62 -7.01
N GLY A 78 12.60 -16.83 -5.86
CA GLY A 78 13.09 -17.71 -4.80
C GLY A 78 14.17 -17.11 -3.90
N VAL A 79 14.50 -15.83 -4.06
CA VAL A 79 15.47 -15.11 -3.24
C VAL A 79 14.73 -14.10 -2.35
N LEU A 80 15.08 -14.07 -1.07
CA LEU A 80 14.63 -13.03 -0.16
C LEU A 80 15.41 -11.75 -0.48
N ILE A 81 14.72 -10.76 -1.08
CA ILE A 81 15.32 -9.49 -1.51
C ILE A 81 15.47 -8.55 -0.31
N LYS A 82 14.42 -8.47 0.50
CA LYS A 82 14.37 -7.52 1.61
C LYS A 82 13.47 -8.02 2.74
N GLU A 83 13.83 -7.62 3.94
CA GLU A 83 13.07 -7.80 5.16
C GLU A 83 12.86 -6.43 5.79
N LEU A 84 11.62 -6.10 6.18
CA LEU A 84 11.19 -4.78 6.64
C LEU A 84 10.14 -4.95 7.71
N THR A 85 10.10 -4.05 8.65
CA THR A 85 8.91 -3.87 9.48
C THR A 85 7.85 -3.06 8.76
N LEU A 86 6.59 -3.21 9.12
CA LEU A 86 5.53 -2.34 8.61
C LEU A 86 5.80 -0.87 8.96
N GLN A 87 6.44 -0.61 10.10
CA GLN A 87 6.83 0.74 10.52
C GLN A 87 7.89 1.34 9.56
N ASP A 88 8.88 0.54 9.13
CA ASP A 88 9.87 1.01 8.15
C ASP A 88 9.19 1.44 6.84
N ILE A 89 8.17 0.71 6.42
CA ILE A 89 7.39 1.06 5.22
C ILE A 89 6.64 2.37 5.42
N HIS A 90 5.93 2.52 6.53
CA HIS A 90 5.22 3.77 6.84
C HIS A 90 6.16 4.98 6.94
N ASP A 91 7.35 4.79 7.49
CA ASP A 91 8.36 5.86 7.60
C ASP A 91 8.95 6.27 6.24
N HIS A 92 8.92 5.36 5.26
CA HIS A 92 9.35 5.62 3.88
C HIS A 92 8.20 6.10 2.98
N GLN A 93 6.94 5.90 3.38
CA GLN A 93 5.79 6.38 2.63
C GLN A 93 5.81 7.91 2.52
N THR A 94 5.94 8.40 1.32
CA THR A 94 5.96 9.84 1.05
C THR A 94 4.54 10.31 0.73
N GLU A 95 4.02 11.24 1.54
CA GLU A 95 2.78 11.93 1.20
C GLU A 95 3.03 12.89 0.03
N TYR A 96 2.15 12.84 -0.95
CA TYR A 96 2.17 13.78 -2.08
C TYR A 96 0.75 14.23 -2.45
N ILE A 97 0.68 15.39 -3.08
CA ILE A 97 -0.55 15.83 -3.73
C ILE A 97 -0.49 15.39 -5.18
N HIS A 98 -1.46 14.56 -5.56
CA HIS A 98 -1.70 14.19 -6.95
C HIS A 98 -2.56 15.27 -7.59
N LEU A 99 -2.12 15.80 -8.71
CA LEU A 99 -2.74 16.91 -9.41
C LEU A 99 -2.83 16.60 -10.91
N GLU A 100 -4.04 16.56 -11.45
CA GLU A 100 -4.29 16.43 -12.88
C GLU A 100 -4.72 17.78 -13.46
N VAL A 101 -4.05 18.21 -14.52
CA VAL A 101 -4.23 19.53 -15.14
C VAL A 101 -4.22 19.45 -16.66
N ASP A 102 -4.77 20.48 -17.31
CA ASP A 102 -4.78 20.63 -18.76
C ASP A 102 -3.42 21.06 -19.36
N ASP A 103 -2.56 21.74 -18.59
CA ASP A 103 -1.24 22.23 -19.04
C ASP A 103 -0.19 22.03 -17.93
N VAL A 104 0.47 20.87 -17.96
CA VAL A 104 1.51 20.50 -16.99
C VAL A 104 2.70 21.45 -17.02
N ALA A 105 3.14 21.89 -18.22
CA ALA A 105 4.30 22.76 -18.35
C ALA A 105 4.08 24.13 -17.73
N ARG A 106 2.91 24.71 -17.93
CA ARG A 106 2.54 25.99 -17.33
C ARG A 106 2.22 25.84 -15.84
N CYS A 107 1.58 24.76 -15.46
CA CYS A 107 1.29 24.43 -14.06
C CYS A 107 2.58 24.32 -13.25
N SER A 108 3.57 23.55 -13.71
CA SER A 108 4.85 23.38 -13.01
C SER A 108 5.59 24.70 -12.77
N GLN A 109 5.56 25.61 -13.74
CA GLN A 109 6.14 26.95 -13.57
C GLN A 109 5.44 27.81 -12.51
N ILE A 110 4.11 27.63 -12.36
CA ILE A 110 3.34 28.35 -11.34
C ILE A 110 3.63 27.76 -9.96
N LEU A 111 3.67 26.43 -9.85
CA LEU A 111 4.00 25.73 -8.61
C LEU A 111 5.42 26.11 -8.15
N ASP A 112 6.39 26.18 -9.05
CA ASP A 112 7.76 26.62 -8.74
C ASP A 112 7.79 28.06 -8.20
N LYS A 113 7.04 28.99 -8.80
CA LYS A 113 6.87 30.35 -8.28
C LYS A 113 6.21 30.42 -6.91
N MET A 114 5.43 29.42 -6.55
CA MET A 114 4.84 29.27 -5.20
C MET A 114 5.82 28.66 -4.20
N GLY A 115 7.05 28.32 -4.62
CA GLY A 115 8.06 27.67 -3.79
C GLY A 115 7.92 26.15 -3.67
N LEU A 116 7.11 25.55 -4.54
CA LEU A 116 6.92 24.10 -4.60
C LEU A 116 7.87 23.52 -5.66
N SER A 117 9.08 23.19 -5.28
CA SER A 117 10.13 22.69 -6.19
C SER A 117 10.25 21.16 -6.20
N ASN A 118 9.64 20.47 -5.24
CA ASN A 118 9.69 19.00 -5.16
C ASN A 118 8.53 18.40 -5.96
N LEU A 119 8.66 18.46 -7.29
CA LEU A 119 7.63 18.05 -8.25
C LEU A 119 8.14 16.88 -9.08
N GLU A 120 7.26 15.92 -9.33
CA GLU A 120 7.42 14.86 -10.30
C GLU A 120 6.32 14.96 -11.35
N ILE A 121 6.70 15.04 -12.62
CA ILE A 121 5.77 14.97 -13.75
C ILE A 121 5.72 13.50 -14.19
N THR A 122 4.58 12.84 -13.98
CA THR A 122 4.43 11.42 -14.27
C THR A 122 3.95 11.17 -15.69
N ASP A 123 3.20 12.12 -16.25
CA ASP A 123 2.70 12.07 -17.63
C ASP A 123 2.30 13.47 -18.12
N ASP A 124 1.68 13.56 -19.30
CA ASP A 124 1.32 14.82 -19.96
C ASP A 124 0.23 15.64 -19.22
N HIS A 125 -0.41 15.05 -18.22
CA HIS A 125 -1.52 15.66 -17.47
C HIS A 125 -1.33 15.63 -15.96
N THR A 126 -0.34 14.90 -15.45
CA THR A 126 -0.23 14.57 -14.03
C THR A 126 1.06 15.10 -13.41
N ILE A 127 0.90 15.78 -12.26
CA ILE A 127 2.00 16.24 -11.41
C ILE A 127 1.80 15.67 -10.00
N ARG A 128 2.87 15.13 -9.41
CA ARG A 128 2.95 14.80 -7.99
C ARG A 128 3.76 15.87 -7.27
N ILE A 129 3.22 16.37 -6.16
CA ILE A 129 3.87 17.40 -5.35
C ILE A 129 4.21 16.80 -4.00
N TYR A 130 5.47 16.51 -3.76
CA TYR A 130 5.94 15.88 -2.53
C TYR A 130 6.21 16.89 -1.43
N ARG A 131 5.95 16.50 -0.18
CA ARG A 131 6.19 17.30 1.03
C ARG A 131 5.60 18.71 0.92
N CYS A 132 4.41 18.81 0.36
CA CYS A 132 3.76 20.09 0.11
C CYS A 132 3.30 20.75 1.43
N PRO A 133 3.78 21.95 1.77
CA PRO A 133 3.33 22.66 2.98
C PRO A 133 1.97 23.34 2.79
N LEU A 134 1.49 23.45 1.54
CA LEU A 134 0.25 24.13 1.20
C LEU A 134 -0.90 23.13 1.17
N SER A 135 -2.11 23.61 1.49
CA SER A 135 -3.33 22.85 1.33
C SER A 135 -3.75 22.75 -0.15
N GLY A 136 -4.52 21.71 -0.48
CA GLY A 136 -5.10 21.60 -1.84
C GLY A 136 -5.93 22.81 -2.24
N MET A 137 -6.58 23.50 -1.28
CA MET A 137 -7.34 24.72 -1.53
C MET A 137 -6.46 25.90 -1.97
N GLU A 138 -5.30 26.07 -1.35
CA GLU A 138 -4.34 27.12 -1.72
C GLU A 138 -3.77 26.89 -3.10
N ILE A 139 -3.40 25.65 -3.42
CA ILE A 139 -2.93 25.25 -4.74
C ILE A 139 -4.00 25.48 -5.80
N THR A 140 -5.20 24.92 -5.59
CA THR A 140 -6.34 25.08 -6.51
C THR A 140 -6.66 26.54 -6.76
N GLY A 141 -6.70 27.34 -5.68
CA GLY A 141 -6.97 28.77 -5.80
C GLY A 141 -5.91 29.53 -6.61
N ALA A 142 -4.65 29.19 -6.48
CA ALA A 142 -3.55 29.82 -7.23
C ALA A 142 -3.58 29.43 -8.72
N LEU A 143 -3.76 28.14 -9.01
CA LEU A 143 -3.83 27.61 -10.37
C LEU A 143 -5.05 28.15 -11.13
N ALA A 144 -6.21 28.16 -10.49
CA ALA A 144 -7.44 28.71 -11.09
C ALA A 144 -7.30 30.20 -11.45
N ARG A 145 -6.70 31.01 -10.56
CA ARG A 145 -6.40 32.43 -10.85
C ARG A 145 -5.44 32.61 -12.02
N SER A 146 -4.61 31.62 -12.27
CA SER A 146 -3.65 31.61 -13.37
C SER A 146 -4.21 31.03 -14.65
N GLY A 147 -5.48 30.60 -14.64
CA GLY A 147 -6.18 30.05 -15.79
C GLY A 147 -5.76 28.63 -16.15
N ILE A 148 -5.28 27.86 -15.20
CA ILE A 148 -5.03 26.40 -15.35
C ILE A 148 -6.31 25.66 -15.04
N GLY A 149 -6.73 24.78 -15.95
CA GLY A 149 -7.81 23.81 -15.73
C GLY A 149 -7.32 22.68 -14.84
N ILE A 150 -8.04 22.45 -13.73
CA ILE A 150 -7.76 21.34 -12.80
C ILE A 150 -8.83 20.31 -12.99
N GLU A 151 -8.45 19.11 -13.41
CA GLU A 151 -9.35 17.98 -13.54
C GLU A 151 -9.54 17.29 -12.19
N SER A 152 -8.46 17.10 -11.46
CA SER A 152 -8.51 16.47 -10.14
C SER A 152 -7.35 16.92 -9.25
N ILE A 153 -7.58 16.91 -7.93
CA ILE A 153 -6.58 17.12 -6.91
C ILE A 153 -6.93 16.33 -5.65
N TRP A 154 -6.02 15.49 -5.18
CA TRP A 154 -6.18 14.78 -3.90
C TRP A 154 -4.83 14.51 -3.24
N LYS A 155 -4.86 14.32 -1.93
CA LYS A 155 -3.71 13.91 -1.15
C LYS A 155 -3.62 12.38 -1.21
N LYS A 156 -2.47 11.86 -1.59
CA LYS A 156 -2.17 10.43 -1.63
C LYS A 156 -0.93 10.15 -0.78
N GLN A 157 -0.86 8.95 -0.27
CA GLN A 157 0.31 8.39 0.37
C GLN A 157 0.70 7.16 -0.42
N ASP A 158 2.00 6.94 -0.60
CA ASP A 158 2.49 5.73 -1.25
C ASP A 158 1.99 4.50 -0.47
N THR A 159 1.61 3.46 -1.19
CA THR A 159 1.13 2.20 -0.62
C THR A 159 2.27 1.18 -0.52
N LEU A 160 2.05 0.10 0.20
CA LEU A 160 2.95 -1.05 0.17
C LEU A 160 3.15 -1.58 -1.26
N GLU A 161 2.11 -1.48 -2.10
CA GLU A 161 2.17 -1.89 -3.51
C GLU A 161 3.10 -0.99 -4.33
N ASP A 162 3.02 0.34 -4.15
CA ASP A 162 3.93 1.30 -4.80
C ASP A 162 5.39 1.00 -4.39
N TYR A 163 5.65 0.79 -3.10
CA TYR A 163 6.97 0.44 -2.58
C TYR A 163 7.49 -0.90 -3.11
N PHE A 164 6.62 -1.90 -3.22
CA PHE A 164 6.96 -3.22 -3.77
C PHE A 164 7.38 -3.12 -5.24
N PHE A 165 6.66 -2.35 -6.06
CA PHE A 165 7.02 -2.13 -7.46
C PHE A 165 8.33 -1.36 -7.61
N GLU A 166 8.61 -0.40 -6.73
CA GLU A 166 9.88 0.32 -6.72
C GLU A 166 11.06 -0.64 -6.43
N LEU A 167 10.90 -1.54 -5.45
CA LEU A 167 11.91 -2.55 -5.13
C LEU A 167 12.18 -3.51 -6.30
N LEU A 168 11.15 -3.91 -7.04
CA LEU A 168 11.29 -4.81 -8.19
C LEU A 168 11.78 -4.10 -9.44
N GLY A 169 11.40 -2.83 -9.66
CA GLY A 169 11.79 -2.03 -10.83
C GLY A 169 13.19 -1.41 -10.71
N GLY A 170 13.78 -1.38 -9.54
CA GLY A 170 15.12 -0.84 -9.30
C GLY A 170 16.28 -1.75 -9.72
N GLU A 171 16.00 -3.01 -10.07
CA GLU A 171 17.03 -3.98 -10.50
C GLU A 171 17.33 -3.97 -12.02
N ASP A 172 16.58 -3.19 -12.82
CA ASP A 172 16.75 -3.10 -14.28
C ASP A 172 17.45 -1.79 -14.73
N LYS A 173 18.40 -1.27 -13.94
CA LYS A 173 19.28 -0.17 -14.37
C LYS A 173 20.74 -0.46 -14.11
#